data_37342fba55d5f35de012e5883535aaeb
#
_entry.id   37342fba55d5f35de012e5883535aaeb
#
_cell.length_a   1.000
_cell.length_b   1.000
_cell.length_c   1.000
_cell.angle_alpha   90.00
_cell.angle_beta   90.00
_cell.angle_gamma   90.00
#
_symmetry.space_group_name_H-M   'P 1'
#
loop_
_entity.id
_entity.type
_entity.pdbx_description
1 polymer ?
#
loop_
_entity_poly.entity_id
_entity_poly.type
_entity_poly.pdbx_seq_one_letter_code
_entity_poly.pdbx_strand_id
1 'polypeptide(L)'
;MDKRLELTEEQKLAIENYAKACRELKAANVKAVYRVDELYFLNGNNITDINFVNYVEQEDDNEEIVELNFDELPCYDYPYDFAVGLSDEPSFAVKLQ
;
A
#
# COMPACT_ATOMS: atom_id res chain seq x y z
N MET A 1 15.58 21.13 13.72
CA MET A 1 14.56 21.32 12.67
C MET A 1 13.87 22.66 12.86
N ASP A 2 13.51 23.32 11.79
CA ASP A 2 12.72 24.55 11.84
C ASP A 2 11.38 24.28 12.53
N LYS A 3 10.98 25.14 13.46
CA LYS A 3 9.74 24.94 14.23
C LYS A 3 8.49 24.94 13.36
N ARG A 4 8.53 25.61 12.21
CA ARG A 4 7.41 25.60 11.27
C ARG A 4 7.19 24.24 10.63
N LEU A 5 8.19 23.36 10.71
CA LEU A 5 8.15 22.03 10.12
C LEU A 5 7.94 20.93 11.17
N GLU A 6 7.85 21.26 12.44
CA GLU A 6 7.57 20.29 13.48
C GLU A 6 6.11 19.84 13.40
N LEU A 7 5.89 18.55 13.60
CA LEU A 7 4.54 18.00 13.56
C LEU A 7 3.72 18.50 14.76
N THR A 8 2.46 18.83 14.49
CA THR A 8 1.50 19.13 15.57
C THR A 8 1.07 17.84 16.23
N GLU A 9 0.48 17.94 17.43
CA GLU A 9 -0.05 16.77 18.13
C GLU A 9 -1.15 16.06 17.33
N GLU A 10 -2.00 16.84 16.65
CA GLU A 10 -3.03 16.29 15.78
C GLU A 10 -2.44 15.49 14.61
N GLN A 11 -1.37 16.02 14.00
CA GLN A 11 -0.67 15.34 12.92
C GLN A 11 -0.01 14.05 13.40
N LYS A 12 0.62 14.09 14.58
CA LYS A 12 1.23 12.88 15.17
C LYS A 12 0.20 11.79 15.41
N LEU A 13 -0.97 12.17 15.93
CA LEU A 13 -2.05 11.23 16.17
C LEU A 13 -2.56 10.61 14.87
N ALA A 14 -2.71 11.40 13.82
CA ALA A 14 -3.14 10.90 12.52
C ALA A 14 -2.14 9.88 11.95
N ILE A 15 -0.84 10.16 12.10
CA ILE A 15 0.22 9.24 11.67
C ILE A 15 0.16 7.93 12.47
N GLU A 16 -0.06 8.01 13.77
CA GLU A 16 -0.20 6.82 14.61
C GLU A 16 -1.42 5.97 14.21
N ASN A 17 -2.53 6.62 13.89
CA ASN A 17 -3.74 5.93 13.43
C ASN A 17 -3.49 5.19 12.11
N TYR A 18 -2.75 5.81 11.20
CA TYR A 18 -2.37 5.14 9.95
C TYR A 18 -1.50 3.91 10.23
N ALA A 19 -0.48 4.06 11.06
CA ALA A 19 0.40 2.95 11.41
C ALA A 19 -0.37 1.80 12.09
N LYS A 20 -1.31 2.14 12.97
CA LYS A 20 -2.18 1.17 13.64
C LYS A 20 -3.02 0.41 12.64
N ALA A 21 -3.64 1.11 11.69
CA ALA A 21 -4.46 0.50 10.65
C ALA A 21 -3.64 -0.47 9.81
N CYS A 22 -2.40 -0.11 9.45
CA CYS A 22 -1.51 -1.00 8.70
C CYS A 22 -1.20 -2.27 9.48
N ARG A 23 -0.94 -2.14 10.79
CA ARG A 23 -0.70 -3.31 11.63
C ARG A 23 -1.93 -4.20 11.74
N GLU A 24 -3.10 -3.62 11.83
CA GLU A 24 -4.37 -4.37 11.89
C GLU A 24 -4.62 -5.14 10.59
N LEU A 25 -4.36 -4.52 9.44
CA LEU A 25 -4.47 -5.20 8.15
C LEU A 25 -3.53 -6.39 8.06
N LYS A 26 -2.29 -6.19 8.49
CA LYS A 26 -1.29 -7.26 8.48
C LYS A 26 -1.68 -8.40 9.41
N ALA A 27 -2.16 -8.07 10.62
CA ALA A 27 -2.58 -9.08 11.60
C ALA A 27 -3.79 -9.88 11.12
N ALA A 28 -4.69 -9.25 10.37
CA ALA A 28 -5.85 -9.91 9.78
C ALA A 28 -5.50 -10.68 8.50
N ASN A 29 -4.23 -10.70 8.12
CA ASN A 29 -3.73 -11.33 6.91
C ASN A 29 -4.38 -10.80 5.63
N VAL A 30 -4.60 -9.50 5.59
CA VAL A 30 -5.01 -8.81 4.38
C VAL A 30 -3.79 -8.55 3.52
N LYS A 31 -3.87 -8.85 2.25
CA LYS A 31 -2.85 -8.47 1.28
C LYS A 31 -3.40 -7.34 0.42
N ALA A 32 -2.50 -6.57 -0.16
CA ALA A 32 -2.90 -5.45 -0.99
C ALA A 32 -2.05 -5.39 -2.25
N VAL A 33 -2.69 -4.95 -3.32
CA VAL A 33 -2.01 -4.66 -4.58
C VAL A 33 -2.44 -3.28 -5.03
N TYR A 34 -1.60 -2.61 -5.80
CA TYR A 34 -1.99 -1.32 -6.34
C TYR A 34 -1.87 -1.33 -7.86
N ARG A 35 -2.73 -0.55 -8.48
CA ARG A 35 -2.74 -0.35 -9.93
C ARG A 35 -3.06 1.12 -10.20
N VAL A 36 -2.13 1.82 -10.84
CA VAL A 36 -2.24 3.26 -11.12
C VAL A 36 -2.47 4.01 -9.80
N ASP A 37 -3.67 4.56 -9.59
CA ASP A 37 -3.99 5.37 -8.41
C ASP A 37 -4.87 4.64 -7.41
N GLU A 38 -5.06 3.33 -7.60
CA GLU A 38 -6.01 2.57 -6.81
C GLU A 38 -5.33 1.45 -6.03
N LEU A 39 -5.74 1.30 -4.78
CA LEU A 39 -5.26 0.25 -3.89
C LEU A 39 -6.39 -0.76 -3.68
N TYR A 40 -6.11 -2.03 -3.96
CA TYR A 40 -7.06 -3.13 -3.85
C TYR A 40 -6.64 -4.05 -2.72
N PHE A 41 -7.62 -4.57 -1.99
CA PHE A 41 -7.37 -5.45 -0.85
C PHE A 41 -7.81 -6.87 -1.15
N LEU A 42 -7.05 -7.83 -0.64
CA LEU A 42 -7.27 -9.25 -0.87
C LEU A 42 -7.28 -10.00 0.47
N ASN A 43 -8.07 -11.07 0.51
CA ASN A 43 -7.96 -12.05 1.58
C ASN A 43 -6.67 -12.85 1.38
N GLY A 44 -5.71 -12.66 2.27
CA GLY A 44 -4.40 -13.28 2.16
C GLY A 44 -4.28 -14.69 2.75
N ASN A 45 -5.34 -15.23 3.34
CA ASN A 45 -5.23 -16.47 4.12
C ASN A 45 -4.71 -17.67 3.33
N ASN A 46 -5.05 -17.75 2.05
CA ASN A 46 -4.67 -18.90 1.22
C ASN A 46 -3.74 -18.52 0.06
N ILE A 47 -3.29 -17.27 0.04
CA ILE A 47 -2.42 -16.80 -1.03
C ILE A 47 -0.97 -17.05 -0.62
N THR A 48 -0.25 -17.85 -1.40
CA THR A 48 1.17 -18.13 -1.17
C THR A 48 2.07 -17.18 -1.96
N ASP A 49 1.60 -16.70 -3.11
CA ASP A 49 2.35 -15.77 -3.93
C ASP A 49 1.40 -14.94 -4.79
N ILE A 50 1.78 -13.70 -5.08
CA ILE A 50 1.06 -12.83 -5.99
C ILE A 50 1.98 -12.56 -7.16
N ASN A 51 1.66 -13.15 -8.30
CA ASN A 51 2.47 -13.04 -9.51
C ASN A 51 1.64 -12.42 -10.63
N PHE A 52 2.04 -11.25 -11.08
CA PHE A 52 1.33 -10.52 -12.13
C PHE A 52 1.82 -10.81 -13.53
N VAL A 53 2.94 -11.54 -13.63
CA VAL A 53 3.60 -11.80 -14.91
C VAL A 53 3.69 -13.30 -15.10
N ASN A 54 3.18 -13.83 -16.19
CA ASN A 54 3.36 -15.23 -16.58
C ASN A 54 2.67 -16.28 -15.69
N TYR A 55 1.61 -15.92 -14.99
CA TYR A 55 0.88 -16.91 -14.18
C TYR A 55 0.33 -18.06 -15.02
N VAL A 56 0.05 -17.82 -16.31
CA VAL A 56 -0.45 -18.85 -17.24
C VAL A 56 0.62 -19.86 -17.65
N GLU A 57 1.89 -19.56 -17.41
CA GLU A 57 3.01 -20.42 -17.78
C GLU A 57 3.55 -21.25 -16.63
N GLN A 58 3.02 -21.08 -15.44
CA GLN A 58 3.45 -21.86 -14.28
C GLN A 58 2.78 -23.23 -14.31
N GLU A 59 3.58 -24.24 -14.62
CA GLU A 59 3.14 -25.63 -14.65
C GLU A 59 3.49 -26.33 -13.33
N ASP A 60 3.15 -25.73 -12.21
CA ASP A 60 3.32 -26.43 -10.94
C ASP A 60 2.04 -27.19 -10.63
N ASP A 61 2.12 -28.49 -10.71
CA ASP A 61 0.97 -29.39 -10.54
C ASP A 61 0.37 -29.34 -9.13
N ASN A 62 1.05 -28.73 -8.18
CA ASN A 62 0.62 -28.68 -6.78
C ASN A 62 -0.02 -27.36 -6.37
N GLU A 63 -0.04 -26.38 -7.24
CA GLU A 63 -0.59 -25.07 -6.94
C GLU A 63 -1.74 -24.73 -7.89
N GLU A 64 -2.84 -24.31 -7.32
CA GLU A 64 -3.97 -23.81 -8.09
C GLU A 64 -3.79 -22.32 -8.33
N ILE A 65 -3.95 -21.91 -9.60
CA ILE A 65 -3.84 -20.50 -9.97
C ILE A 65 -5.24 -19.99 -10.28
N VAL A 66 -5.65 -18.95 -9.57
CA VAL A 66 -6.95 -18.30 -9.76
C VAL A 66 -6.73 -16.87 -10.22
N GLU A 67 -7.36 -16.50 -11.31
CA GLU A 67 -7.35 -15.13 -11.80
C GLU A 67 -8.41 -14.32 -11.06
N LEU A 68 -8.00 -13.20 -10.50
CA LEU A 68 -8.89 -12.28 -9.80
C LEU A 68 -9.19 -11.08 -10.67
N ASN A 69 -10.45 -10.68 -10.66
CA ASN A 69 -10.91 -9.50 -11.37
C ASN A 69 -10.89 -8.30 -10.41
N PHE A 70 -10.24 -7.22 -10.80
CA PHE A 70 -10.17 -6.02 -9.98
C PHE A 70 -11.54 -5.47 -9.61
N ASP A 71 -12.55 -5.64 -10.47
CA ASP A 71 -13.90 -5.16 -10.20
C ASP A 71 -14.56 -5.84 -9.00
N GLU A 72 -14.06 -6.99 -8.59
CA GLU A 72 -14.61 -7.76 -7.47
C GLU A 72 -13.93 -7.48 -6.14
N LEU A 73 -12.90 -6.65 -6.14
CA LEU A 73 -12.08 -6.39 -4.96
C LEU A 73 -12.43 -5.04 -4.34
N PRO A 74 -12.41 -4.93 -3.00
CA PRO A 74 -12.51 -3.63 -2.38
C PRO A 74 -11.38 -2.72 -2.85
N CYS A 75 -11.74 -1.51 -3.23
CA CYS A 75 -10.82 -0.57 -3.84
C CYS A 75 -10.94 0.79 -3.19
N TYR A 76 -9.81 1.42 -2.95
CA TYR A 76 -9.75 2.78 -2.43
C TYR A 76 -8.74 3.57 -3.24
N ASP A 77 -9.00 4.84 -3.43
CA ASP A 77 -8.06 5.72 -4.09
C ASP A 77 -6.76 5.77 -3.29
N TYR A 78 -5.64 5.54 -3.96
CA TYR A 78 -4.36 5.70 -3.32
C TYR A 78 -4.14 7.19 -3.06
N PRO A 79 -3.71 7.59 -1.86
CA PRO A 79 -3.73 9.00 -1.46
C PRO A 79 -2.55 9.80 -2.04
N TYR A 80 -2.43 9.81 -3.36
CA TYR A 80 -1.34 10.53 -4.03
C TYR A 80 -1.47 12.05 -3.95
N ASP A 81 -2.65 12.56 -3.69
CA ASP A 81 -2.89 13.99 -3.63
C ASP A 81 -2.16 14.69 -2.49
N PHE A 82 -1.80 13.98 -1.43
CA PHE A 82 -1.02 14.54 -0.34
C PHE A 82 0.40 13.93 -0.23
N ALA A 83 0.76 13.02 -1.10
CA ALA A 83 2.05 12.35 -1.07
C ALA A 83 2.85 12.70 -2.32
N VAL A 84 4.13 12.97 -2.14
CA VAL A 84 5.04 13.31 -3.23
C VAL A 84 6.14 12.25 -3.30
N GLY A 85 6.29 11.67 -4.49
CA GLY A 85 7.38 10.72 -4.74
C GLY A 85 8.68 11.47 -5.00
N LEU A 86 9.74 11.01 -4.35
CA LEU A 86 11.05 11.61 -4.49
C LEU A 86 12.07 10.58 -4.96
N SER A 87 13.21 11.07 -5.45
CA SER A 87 14.32 10.22 -5.85
C SER A 87 15.05 9.70 -4.60
N ASP A 88 16.04 8.82 -4.82
CA ASP A 88 16.83 8.21 -3.74
C ASP A 88 17.85 9.15 -3.11
N GLU A 89 17.78 10.44 -3.36
CA GLU A 89 18.69 11.41 -2.76
C GLU A 89 18.53 11.47 -1.24
N PRO A 90 19.63 11.71 -0.48
CA PRO A 90 19.58 11.66 0.99
C PRO A 90 18.82 12.82 1.63
N SER A 91 18.51 13.85 0.88
CA SER A 91 17.80 15.02 1.41
C SER A 91 17.04 15.73 0.29
N PHE A 92 16.14 16.59 0.71
CA PHE A 92 15.37 17.42 -0.21
C PHE A 92 15.06 18.77 0.46
N ALA A 93 14.65 19.72 -0.34
CA ALA A 93 14.32 21.05 0.14
C ALA A 93 12.82 21.33 0.04
N VAL A 94 12.31 22.11 0.97
CA VAL A 94 10.93 22.61 0.93
C VAL A 94 10.95 24.13 0.90
N LYS A 95 9.89 24.72 0.35
CA LYS A 95 9.69 26.17 0.38
C LYS A 95 8.73 26.52 1.50
N LEU A 96 9.09 27.52 2.27
CA LEU A 96 8.24 28.00 3.34
C LEU A 96 7.67 29.38 2.98
N GLN A 97 6.50 29.63 3.47
CA GLN A 97 5.87 30.95 3.34
C GLN A 97 6.44 31.94 4.34
#